data_b64f53795049efd8aba1466458621bfa
#
_entry.id   b64f53795049efd8aba1466458621bfa
#
_cell.length_a   1.000
_cell.length_b   1.000
_cell.length_c   1.000
_cell.angle_alpha   90.00
_cell.angle_beta   90.00
_cell.angle_gamma   90.00
#
_symmetry.space_group_name_H-M   'P 1'
#
loop_
_entity.id
_entity.type
_entity.pdbx_description
1 polymer ?
#
loop_
_entity_poly.entity_id
_entity_poly.type
_entity_poly.pdbx_seq_one_letter_code
_entity_poly.pdbx_strand_id
1 'polypeptide(L)'
;MGARLIGFLAVTALSTIAGCGKKDNYGATDTSAARGASASAPAATTDTSARATAAASALTDANIVYILDEANASDSARGRIAQSKGTSADVKNFGKRMVGEHHALRQAGQQLAKKLSVTPQTPSGDQSEAQAKAEMDSLSAMPKGKAWDKAYIDFEVNYHQAVLQTATKALGAAQNQELKDLITKAAPVIQKHLDMAKQIQAKQGA
;
A
#
# COMPACT_ATOMS: atom_id res chain seq x y z
N MET A 1 26.23 27.70 -6.00
CA MET A 1 24.99 27.14 -6.53
C MET A 1 25.06 25.63 -6.38
N GLY A 2 24.52 25.06 -5.31
CA GLY A 2 24.64 23.65 -4.97
C GLY A 2 23.30 22.95 -5.18
N ALA A 3 23.25 22.08 -6.16
CA ALA A 3 22.13 21.19 -6.36
C ALA A 3 22.11 20.15 -5.24
N ARG A 4 21.10 20.19 -4.38
CA ARG A 4 20.83 19.12 -3.40
C ARG A 4 19.97 18.06 -4.10
N LEU A 5 20.59 16.92 -4.38
CA LEU A 5 19.88 15.69 -4.75
C LEU A 5 19.01 15.26 -3.56
N ILE A 6 17.71 15.21 -3.81
CA ILE A 6 16.77 14.57 -2.90
C ILE A 6 16.82 13.08 -3.20
N GLY A 7 17.41 12.32 -2.28
CA GLY A 7 17.55 10.88 -2.39
C GLY A 7 16.21 10.19 -2.16
N PHE A 8 15.78 9.46 -3.15
CA PHE A 8 14.71 8.47 -3.02
C PHE A 8 15.22 7.29 -2.18
N LEU A 9 14.60 7.04 -1.04
CA LEU A 9 14.84 5.80 -0.29
C LEU A 9 14.14 4.65 -1.04
N ALA A 10 14.92 3.91 -1.80
CA ALA A 10 14.51 2.61 -2.32
C ALA A 10 14.64 1.59 -1.17
N VAL A 11 13.53 1.05 -0.73
CA VAL A 11 13.51 -0.10 0.18
C VAL A 11 13.85 -1.34 -0.65
N THR A 12 15.12 -1.73 -0.65
CA THR A 12 15.58 -3.00 -1.20
C THR A 12 15.36 -4.11 -0.16
N ALA A 13 14.42 -4.99 -0.44
CA ALA A 13 14.28 -6.24 0.30
C ALA A 13 15.43 -7.19 -0.07
N LEU A 14 16.33 -7.44 0.89
CA LEU A 14 17.44 -8.36 0.74
C LEU A 14 16.96 -9.79 1.06
N SER A 15 16.76 -10.59 0.03
CA SER A 15 16.48 -12.03 0.17
C SER A 15 17.80 -12.79 0.29
N THR A 16 18.12 -13.30 1.47
CA THR A 16 19.23 -14.21 1.68
C THR A 16 18.78 -15.66 1.40
N ILE A 17 19.31 -16.23 0.34
CA ILE A 17 19.20 -17.66 0.04
C ILE A 17 20.35 -18.36 0.76
N ALA A 18 20.04 -19.16 1.79
CA ALA A 18 21.00 -20.06 2.41
C ALA A 18 21.05 -21.39 1.63
N GLY A 19 22.16 -21.65 0.96
CA GLY A 19 22.42 -22.88 0.24
C GLY A 19 22.80 -24.03 1.16
N CYS A 20 22.19 -25.18 0.94
CA CYS A 20 22.59 -26.46 1.51
C CYS A 20 23.89 -26.96 0.87
N GLY A 21 24.90 -27.23 1.66
CA GLY A 21 26.08 -28.02 1.27
C GLY A 21 26.13 -29.30 2.05
N LYS A 22 25.98 -30.44 1.33
CA LYS A 22 26.31 -31.79 1.82
C LYS A 22 27.81 -31.94 1.92
N LYS A 23 28.29 -32.64 2.96
CA LYS A 23 29.48 -33.49 2.90
C LYS A 23 29.34 -34.66 3.82
N ASP A 24 29.44 -35.82 3.21
CA ASP A 24 29.58 -37.14 3.82
C ASP A 24 30.98 -37.29 4.44
N ASN A 25 31.14 -38.03 5.54
CA ASN A 25 32.14 -39.10 5.63
C ASN A 25 32.07 -39.90 6.96
N TYR A 26 31.94 -41.18 6.80
CA TYR A 26 32.46 -42.42 7.40
C TYR A 26 33.14 -42.42 8.79
N GLY A 27 32.79 -43.48 9.56
CA GLY A 27 33.69 -44.20 10.45
C GLY A 27 33.04 -44.58 11.79
N ALA A 28 32.55 -45.65 11.89
CA ALA A 28 32.67 -46.98 12.49
C ALA A 28 32.99 -47.08 14.01
N THR A 29 32.20 -47.97 14.66
CA THR A 29 32.48 -48.83 15.84
C THR A 29 32.73 -48.15 17.21
N ASP A 30 32.29 -48.64 18.36
CA ASP A 30 31.78 -49.92 18.85
C ASP A 30 31.24 -49.76 20.29
N THR A 31 30.30 -50.62 20.63
CA THR A 31 29.99 -51.24 21.92
C THR A 31 29.89 -50.52 23.26
N SER A 32 28.76 -50.83 23.88
CA SER A 32 28.54 -51.39 25.23
C SER A 32 27.92 -50.50 26.30
N ALA A 33 26.72 -50.92 26.60
CA ALA A 33 26.15 -51.26 27.91
C ALA A 33 25.83 -50.21 28.98
N ALA A 34 24.54 -50.16 29.17
CA ALA A 34 23.81 -50.35 30.42
C ALA A 34 23.50 -49.18 31.38
N ARG A 35 22.20 -49.17 31.64
CA ARG A 35 21.47 -48.84 32.86
C ARG A 35 21.18 -47.37 33.22
N GLY A 36 19.89 -47.09 33.05
CA GLY A 36 19.02 -46.74 34.18
C GLY A 36 18.97 -45.29 34.59
N ALA A 37 17.90 -44.66 34.32
CA ALA A 37 17.07 -43.98 35.31
C ALA A 37 16.17 -42.91 34.68
N SER A 38 14.92 -43.08 34.96
CA SER A 38 13.85 -42.08 35.12
C SER A 38 13.76 -40.89 34.16
N ALA A 39 12.76 -40.98 33.36
CA ALA A 39 12.18 -39.92 32.59
C ALA A 39 11.70 -38.74 33.48
N SER A 40 12.14 -37.57 33.17
CA SER A 40 11.34 -36.37 33.40
C SER A 40 11.12 -35.74 32.01
N ALA A 41 9.89 -35.79 31.54
CA ALA A 41 9.49 -35.11 30.32
C ALA A 41 9.67 -33.62 30.49
N PRO A 42 10.32 -32.89 29.58
CA PRO A 42 10.24 -31.46 29.56
C PRO A 42 8.84 -31.08 29.07
N ALA A 43 8.16 -30.28 29.87
CA ALA A 43 6.92 -29.61 29.50
C ALA A 43 7.14 -28.87 28.20
N ALA A 44 6.32 -29.17 27.20
CA ALA A 44 6.23 -28.40 25.99
C ALA A 44 5.73 -27.00 26.34
N THR A 45 6.64 -26.06 26.44
CA THR A 45 6.30 -24.64 26.39
C THR A 45 5.87 -24.36 24.96
N THR A 46 4.56 -24.40 24.75
CA THR A 46 3.96 -23.94 23.51
C THR A 46 4.34 -22.49 23.32
N ASP A 47 5.10 -22.24 22.27
CA ASP A 47 5.53 -20.91 21.85
C ASP A 47 4.32 -20.11 21.35
N THR A 48 3.63 -19.48 22.31
CA THR A 48 2.44 -18.64 22.07
C THR A 48 2.84 -17.28 21.44
N SER A 49 4.12 -16.94 21.46
CA SER A 49 4.62 -15.66 20.95
C SER A 49 4.64 -15.59 19.41
N ALA A 50 4.91 -16.70 18.73
CA ALA A 50 4.95 -16.72 17.25
C ALA A 50 3.55 -16.60 16.62
N ARG A 51 2.50 -17.00 17.35
CA ARG A 51 1.12 -16.91 16.84
C ARG A 51 0.52 -15.51 17.03
N ALA A 52 1.00 -14.76 18.03
CA ALA A 52 0.53 -13.39 18.29
C ALA A 52 1.07 -12.37 17.26
N THR A 53 2.28 -12.58 16.73
CA THR A 53 2.89 -11.70 15.72
C THR A 53 2.32 -11.90 14.31
N ALA A 54 1.82 -13.10 13.97
CA ALA A 54 1.17 -13.37 12.69
C ALA A 54 -0.27 -12.86 12.63
N ALA A 55 -0.94 -12.68 13.77
CA ALA A 55 -2.31 -12.17 13.84
C ALA A 55 -2.41 -10.64 13.74
N ALA A 56 -1.30 -9.92 13.86
CA ALA A 56 -1.27 -8.45 13.91
C ALA A 56 -1.30 -7.77 12.52
N SER A 57 -1.36 -8.52 11.42
CA SER A 57 -1.27 -7.94 10.06
C SER A 57 -2.47 -8.17 9.14
N ALA A 58 -3.51 -8.85 9.59
CA ALA A 58 -4.72 -9.04 8.79
C ALA A 58 -5.59 -7.78 8.83
N LEU A 59 -5.86 -7.17 7.65
CA LEU A 59 -6.79 -6.06 7.54
C LEU A 59 -8.20 -6.49 7.91
N THR A 60 -8.86 -5.72 8.78
CA THR A 60 -10.29 -5.87 9.08
C THR A 60 -11.12 -5.03 8.11
N ASP A 61 -12.44 -5.29 8.02
CA ASP A 61 -13.36 -4.44 7.25
C ASP A 61 -13.29 -2.97 7.69
N ALA A 62 -13.11 -2.71 8.98
CA ALA A 62 -12.94 -1.36 9.54
C ALA A 62 -11.65 -0.68 9.04
N ASN A 63 -10.55 -1.43 8.96
CA ASN A 63 -9.30 -0.93 8.37
C ASN A 63 -9.45 -0.68 6.87
N ILE A 64 -10.13 -1.57 6.15
CA ILE A 64 -10.34 -1.43 4.71
C ILE A 64 -11.18 -0.18 4.40
N VAL A 65 -12.26 0.05 5.15
CA VAL A 65 -13.08 1.26 4.99
C VAL A 65 -12.26 2.53 5.23
N TYR A 66 -11.40 2.55 6.27
CA TYR A 66 -10.48 3.66 6.53
C TYR A 66 -9.53 3.90 5.33
N ILE A 67 -8.87 2.85 4.86
CA ILE A 67 -7.93 2.93 3.72
C ILE A 67 -8.63 3.48 2.47
N LEU A 68 -9.84 3.00 2.17
CA LEU A 68 -10.60 3.47 1.01
C LEU A 68 -11.01 4.94 1.16
N ASP A 69 -11.42 5.38 2.36
CA ASP A 69 -11.77 6.79 2.61
C ASP A 69 -10.57 7.70 2.44
N GLU A 70 -9.43 7.36 3.07
CA GLU A 70 -8.20 8.13 3.03
C GLU A 70 -7.62 8.22 1.61
N ALA A 71 -7.53 7.10 0.89
CA ALA A 71 -7.05 7.10 -0.49
C ALA A 71 -7.88 8.03 -1.39
N ASN A 72 -9.20 7.96 -1.30
CA ASN A 72 -10.08 8.81 -2.10
C ASN A 72 -10.04 10.30 -1.67
N ALA A 73 -9.89 10.58 -0.36
CA ALA A 73 -9.75 11.93 0.16
C ALA A 73 -8.48 12.60 -0.35
N SER A 74 -7.34 11.90 -0.25
CA SER A 74 -6.03 12.41 -0.65
C SER A 74 -5.94 12.62 -2.17
N ASP A 75 -6.51 11.72 -2.99
CA ASP A 75 -6.57 11.91 -4.44
C ASP A 75 -7.42 13.13 -4.85
N SER A 76 -8.57 13.30 -4.22
CA SER A 76 -9.38 14.49 -4.45
C SER A 76 -8.62 15.78 -4.08
N ALA A 77 -7.86 15.76 -2.99
CA ALA A 77 -7.07 16.91 -2.55
C ALA A 77 -5.95 17.24 -3.54
N ARG A 78 -5.17 16.25 -3.98
CA ARG A 78 -4.12 16.41 -5.01
C ARG A 78 -4.71 16.89 -6.34
N GLY A 79 -5.86 16.34 -6.75
CA GLY A 79 -6.58 16.79 -7.93
C GLY A 79 -6.95 18.28 -7.90
N ARG A 80 -7.33 18.82 -6.73
CA ARG A 80 -7.58 20.28 -6.57
C ARG A 80 -6.29 21.09 -6.75
N ILE A 81 -5.16 20.62 -6.21
CA ILE A 81 -3.87 21.27 -6.42
C ILE A 81 -3.53 21.27 -7.92
N ALA A 82 -3.77 20.16 -8.63
CA ALA A 82 -3.52 20.06 -10.07
C ALA A 82 -4.39 21.03 -10.91
N GLN A 83 -5.64 21.20 -10.54
CA GLN A 83 -6.47 22.20 -11.21
C GLN A 83 -5.94 23.64 -11.05
N SER A 84 -5.36 23.94 -9.89
CA SER A 84 -4.86 25.29 -9.59
C SER A 84 -3.43 25.54 -10.09
N LYS A 85 -2.55 24.53 -10.00
CA LYS A 85 -1.12 24.64 -10.29
C LYS A 85 -0.71 24.06 -11.64
N GLY A 86 -1.45 23.11 -12.19
CA GLY A 86 -1.19 22.55 -13.49
C GLY A 86 -1.10 23.61 -14.59
N THR A 87 -0.20 23.43 -15.54
CA THR A 87 0.00 24.34 -16.65
C THR A 87 -0.56 23.79 -17.95
N SER A 88 -0.47 22.47 -18.18
CA SER A 88 -1.07 21.83 -19.34
C SER A 88 -2.58 21.55 -19.14
N ALA A 89 -3.32 21.56 -20.25
CA ALA A 89 -4.73 21.22 -20.25
C ALA A 89 -4.96 19.76 -19.80
N ASP A 90 -4.07 18.84 -20.22
CA ASP A 90 -4.16 17.42 -19.86
C ASP A 90 -4.06 17.23 -18.33
N VAL A 91 -3.11 17.91 -17.67
CA VAL A 91 -2.92 17.86 -16.20
C VAL A 91 -4.12 18.45 -15.45
N LYS A 92 -4.63 19.60 -15.89
CA LYS A 92 -5.81 20.22 -15.28
C LYS A 92 -7.05 19.34 -15.42
N ASN A 93 -7.25 18.75 -16.60
CA ASN A 93 -8.39 17.87 -16.86
C ASN A 93 -8.29 16.56 -16.05
N PHE A 94 -7.08 16.01 -15.94
CA PHE A 94 -6.81 14.86 -15.08
C PHE A 94 -7.15 15.20 -13.62
N GLY A 95 -6.63 16.32 -13.09
CA GLY A 95 -6.95 16.80 -11.74
C GLY A 95 -8.45 17.00 -11.49
N LYS A 96 -9.17 17.56 -12.47
CA LYS A 96 -10.64 17.69 -12.39
C LYS A 96 -11.33 16.34 -12.28
N ARG A 97 -10.86 15.35 -13.05
CA ARG A 97 -11.38 13.97 -13.00
C ARG A 97 -11.12 13.33 -11.64
N MET A 98 -9.89 13.45 -11.11
CA MET A 98 -9.54 12.94 -9.77
C MET A 98 -10.49 13.49 -8.70
N VAL A 99 -10.76 14.79 -8.71
CA VAL A 99 -11.71 15.39 -7.77
C VAL A 99 -13.10 14.77 -7.88
N GLY A 100 -13.65 14.64 -9.09
CA GLY A 100 -15.02 14.15 -9.28
C GLY A 100 -15.19 12.67 -8.99
N GLU A 101 -14.33 11.83 -9.57
CA GLU A 101 -14.47 10.37 -9.49
C GLU A 101 -14.08 9.84 -8.10
N HIS A 102 -13.02 10.37 -7.47
CA HIS A 102 -12.66 9.97 -6.10
C HIS A 102 -13.63 10.50 -5.04
N HIS A 103 -14.25 11.67 -5.26
CA HIS A 103 -15.34 12.11 -4.39
C HIS A 103 -16.52 11.13 -4.44
N ALA A 104 -16.90 10.68 -5.62
CA ALA A 104 -17.99 9.69 -5.77
C ALA A 104 -17.64 8.33 -5.12
N LEU A 105 -16.41 7.83 -5.32
CA LEU A 105 -15.95 6.59 -4.69
C LEU A 105 -15.93 6.73 -3.15
N ARG A 106 -15.47 7.88 -2.64
CA ARG A 106 -15.48 8.16 -1.20
C ARG A 106 -16.88 8.14 -0.62
N GLN A 107 -17.83 8.82 -1.27
CA GLN A 107 -19.23 8.82 -0.84
C GLN A 107 -19.83 7.41 -0.82
N ALA A 108 -19.56 6.61 -1.84
CA ALA A 108 -20.03 5.22 -1.89
C ALA A 108 -19.45 4.39 -0.73
N GLY A 109 -18.16 4.54 -0.42
CA GLY A 109 -17.51 3.90 0.73
C GLY A 109 -18.12 4.30 2.07
N GLN A 110 -18.33 5.60 2.28
CA GLN A 110 -18.94 6.13 3.50
C GLN A 110 -20.39 5.68 3.69
N GLN A 111 -21.18 5.66 2.61
CA GLN A 111 -22.55 5.14 2.64
C GLN A 111 -22.58 3.66 2.98
N LEU A 112 -21.67 2.87 2.42
CA LEU A 112 -21.56 1.44 2.73
C LEU A 112 -21.14 1.23 4.18
N ALA A 113 -20.13 1.94 4.67
CA ALA A 113 -19.68 1.85 6.07
C ALA A 113 -20.85 2.12 7.05
N LYS A 114 -21.64 3.18 6.75
CA LYS A 114 -22.83 3.52 7.53
C LYS A 114 -23.89 2.40 7.49
N LYS A 115 -24.17 1.87 6.29
CA LYS A 115 -25.13 0.76 6.10
C LYS A 115 -24.73 -0.48 6.90
N LEU A 116 -23.44 -0.81 6.89
CA LEU A 116 -22.89 -1.98 7.58
C LEU A 116 -22.62 -1.73 9.09
N SER A 117 -22.85 -0.52 9.58
CA SER A 117 -22.48 -0.10 10.95
C SER A 117 -21.00 -0.33 11.27
N VAL A 118 -20.12 -0.19 10.24
CA VAL A 118 -18.67 -0.31 10.37
C VAL A 118 -18.09 1.07 10.65
N THR A 119 -17.42 1.24 11.79
CA THR A 119 -16.64 2.45 12.10
C THR A 119 -15.24 2.31 11.53
N PRO A 120 -14.78 3.23 10.66
CA PRO A 120 -13.42 3.20 10.13
C PRO A 120 -12.37 3.19 11.24
N GLN A 121 -11.33 2.37 11.10
CA GLN A 121 -10.23 2.27 12.04
C GLN A 121 -8.89 2.29 11.31
N THR A 122 -7.98 3.14 11.74
CA THR A 122 -6.62 3.21 11.19
C THR A 122 -5.90 1.88 11.43
N PRO A 123 -5.31 1.27 10.39
CA PRO A 123 -4.48 0.08 10.57
C PRO A 123 -3.28 0.36 11.48
N SER A 124 -2.83 -0.65 12.21
CA SER A 124 -1.63 -0.51 13.06
C SER A 124 -0.41 -0.17 12.20
N GLY A 125 0.31 0.89 12.56
CA GLY A 125 1.50 1.35 11.85
C GLY A 125 1.23 2.06 10.52
N ASP A 126 -0.02 2.37 10.20
CA ASP A 126 -0.36 3.13 9.00
C ASP A 126 0.19 4.56 9.06
N GLN A 127 0.82 4.99 7.97
CA GLN A 127 1.41 6.32 7.79
C GLN A 127 0.80 7.05 6.58
N SER A 128 -0.28 6.52 6.00
CA SER A 128 -0.85 7.01 4.74
C SER A 128 -1.25 8.49 4.82
N GLU A 129 -1.90 8.90 5.89
CA GLU A 129 -2.32 10.30 6.10
C GLU A 129 -1.11 11.27 6.21
N ALA A 130 -0.09 10.88 6.98
CA ALA A 130 1.12 11.68 7.14
C ALA A 130 1.90 11.79 5.81
N GLN A 131 1.97 10.70 5.06
CA GLN A 131 2.60 10.66 3.74
C GLN A 131 1.82 11.53 2.75
N ALA A 132 0.50 11.38 2.68
CA ALA A 132 -0.36 12.19 1.81
C ALA A 132 -0.22 13.68 2.11
N LYS A 133 -0.15 14.05 3.39
CA LYS A 133 0.09 15.45 3.80
C LYS A 133 1.45 15.95 3.31
N ALA A 134 2.52 15.20 3.54
CA ALA A 134 3.87 15.60 3.13
C ALA A 134 3.97 15.78 1.60
N GLU A 135 3.30 14.91 0.84
CA GLU A 135 3.24 15.00 -0.62
C GLU A 135 2.45 16.22 -1.09
N MET A 136 1.29 16.51 -0.50
CA MET A 136 0.51 17.69 -0.81
C MET A 136 1.27 18.99 -0.46
N ASP A 137 1.99 19.02 0.65
CA ASP A 137 2.85 20.14 1.05
C ASP A 137 3.96 20.35 0.01
N SER A 138 4.61 19.26 -0.42
CA SER A 138 5.65 19.29 -1.45
C SER A 138 5.12 19.82 -2.79
N LEU A 139 4.01 19.28 -3.30
CA LEU A 139 3.36 19.74 -4.52
C LEU A 139 2.92 21.20 -4.42
N SER A 140 2.44 21.61 -3.25
CA SER A 140 2.01 23.01 -3.01
C SER A 140 3.17 23.98 -3.00
N ALA A 141 4.33 23.58 -2.49
CA ALA A 141 5.54 24.41 -2.44
C ALA A 141 6.24 24.56 -3.80
N MET A 142 6.13 23.58 -4.69
CA MET A 142 6.77 23.65 -6.02
C MET A 142 6.22 24.80 -6.86
N PRO A 143 7.06 25.56 -7.60
CA PRO A 143 6.61 26.56 -8.56
C PRO A 143 5.76 25.92 -9.68
N LYS A 144 4.78 26.67 -10.19
CA LYS A 144 4.02 26.28 -11.39
C LYS A 144 4.96 26.14 -12.59
N GLY A 145 4.72 25.17 -13.46
CA GLY A 145 5.50 24.98 -14.68
C GLY A 145 5.49 23.53 -15.14
N LYS A 146 6.16 23.26 -16.25
CA LYS A 146 6.29 21.89 -16.80
C LYS A 146 6.89 20.90 -15.80
N ALA A 147 7.84 21.35 -14.96
CA ALA A 147 8.43 20.52 -13.91
C ALA A 147 7.39 20.10 -12.85
N TRP A 148 6.47 21.00 -12.51
CA TRP A 148 5.36 20.71 -11.63
C TRP A 148 4.41 19.69 -12.25
N ASP A 149 4.00 19.91 -13.50
CA ASP A 149 3.12 19.00 -14.25
C ASP A 149 3.70 17.59 -14.31
N LYS A 150 5.02 17.50 -14.58
CA LYS A 150 5.72 16.22 -14.61
C LYS A 150 5.74 15.54 -13.25
N ALA A 151 6.11 16.27 -12.19
CA ALA A 151 6.18 15.71 -10.84
C ALA A 151 4.81 15.19 -10.35
N TYR A 152 3.74 15.93 -10.63
CA TYR A 152 2.39 15.51 -10.31
C TYR A 152 1.99 14.22 -11.04
N ILE A 153 2.21 14.15 -12.35
CA ILE A 153 1.83 12.98 -13.14
C ILE A 153 2.68 11.76 -12.81
N ASP A 154 3.99 11.91 -12.60
CA ASP A 154 4.87 10.83 -12.16
C ASP A 154 4.41 10.26 -10.80
N PHE A 155 3.99 11.14 -9.90
CA PHE A 155 3.41 10.76 -8.62
C PHE A 155 2.11 9.95 -8.83
N GLU A 156 1.17 10.46 -9.63
CA GLU A 156 -0.14 9.82 -9.86
C GLU A 156 0.01 8.42 -10.51
N VAL A 157 0.98 8.23 -11.39
CA VAL A 157 1.30 6.89 -11.95
C VAL A 157 1.69 5.93 -10.83
N ASN A 158 2.64 6.32 -9.97
CA ASN A 158 3.13 5.47 -8.89
C ASN A 158 2.02 5.20 -7.84
N TYR A 159 1.28 6.25 -7.49
CA TYR A 159 0.22 6.17 -6.51
C TYR A 159 -0.91 5.23 -6.94
N HIS A 160 -1.44 5.38 -8.16
CA HIS A 160 -2.50 4.51 -8.66
C HIS A 160 -2.06 3.05 -8.82
N GLN A 161 -0.77 2.78 -9.14
CA GLN A 161 -0.23 1.42 -9.10
C GLN A 161 -0.27 0.84 -7.68
N ALA A 162 0.14 1.62 -6.68
CA ALA A 162 0.12 1.20 -5.28
C ALA A 162 -1.32 1.00 -4.76
N VAL A 163 -2.25 1.87 -5.15
CA VAL A 163 -3.68 1.74 -4.79
C VAL A 163 -4.29 0.46 -5.36
N LEU A 164 -3.98 0.08 -6.61
CA LEU A 164 -4.45 -1.19 -7.19
C LEU A 164 -3.90 -2.40 -6.43
N GLN A 165 -2.64 -2.37 -6.02
CA GLN A 165 -2.08 -3.44 -5.18
C GLN A 165 -2.76 -3.51 -3.81
N THR A 166 -3.03 -2.35 -3.22
CA THR A 166 -3.75 -2.26 -1.94
C THR A 166 -5.19 -2.75 -2.08
N ALA A 167 -5.89 -2.40 -3.17
CA ALA A 167 -7.23 -2.90 -3.47
C ALA A 167 -7.26 -4.43 -3.59
N THR A 168 -6.25 -5.03 -4.23
CA THR A 168 -6.13 -6.50 -4.32
C THR A 168 -5.97 -7.14 -2.93
N LYS A 169 -5.13 -6.57 -2.07
CA LYS A 169 -4.96 -7.05 -0.69
C LYS A 169 -6.23 -6.87 0.13
N ALA A 170 -6.88 -5.70 0.01
CA ALA A 170 -8.13 -5.41 0.70
C ALA A 170 -9.25 -6.37 0.26
N LEU A 171 -9.36 -6.66 -1.05
CA LEU A 171 -10.35 -7.61 -1.57
C LEU A 171 -10.15 -9.02 -0.99
N GLY A 172 -8.89 -9.47 -0.85
CA GLY A 172 -8.56 -10.75 -0.23
C GLY A 172 -8.83 -10.82 1.27
N ALA A 173 -8.72 -9.68 1.98
CA ALA A 173 -8.91 -9.59 3.43
C ALA A 173 -10.35 -9.31 3.84
N ALA A 174 -11.13 -8.59 3.02
CA ALA A 174 -12.51 -8.22 3.31
C ALA A 174 -13.37 -9.42 3.66
N GLN A 175 -14.18 -9.29 4.71
CA GLN A 175 -15.11 -10.34 5.15
C GLN A 175 -16.51 -10.07 4.60
N ASN A 176 -16.92 -8.80 4.52
CA ASN A 176 -18.25 -8.42 4.04
C ASN A 176 -18.31 -8.46 2.51
N GLN A 177 -19.34 -9.11 1.96
CA GLN A 177 -19.51 -9.25 0.50
C GLN A 177 -19.76 -7.91 -0.19
N GLU A 178 -20.53 -7.01 0.40
CA GLU A 178 -20.80 -5.69 -0.21
C GLU A 178 -19.53 -4.83 -0.26
N LEU A 179 -18.62 -5.00 0.73
CA LEU A 179 -17.31 -4.34 0.69
C LEU A 179 -16.43 -4.89 -0.42
N LYS A 180 -16.43 -6.23 -0.63
CA LYS A 180 -15.77 -6.85 -1.78
C LYS A 180 -16.31 -6.33 -3.12
N ASP A 181 -17.63 -6.22 -3.21
CA ASP A 181 -18.32 -5.72 -4.42
C ASP A 181 -17.95 -4.25 -4.70
N LEU A 182 -17.85 -3.42 -3.66
CA LEU A 182 -17.42 -2.03 -3.78
C LEU A 182 -15.98 -1.94 -4.32
N ILE A 183 -15.05 -2.71 -3.73
CA ILE A 183 -13.64 -2.75 -4.18
C ILE A 183 -13.55 -3.22 -5.63
N THR A 184 -14.28 -4.29 -5.97
CA THR A 184 -14.30 -4.85 -7.32
C THR A 184 -14.82 -3.83 -8.36
N LYS A 185 -15.84 -3.03 -8.01
CA LYS A 185 -16.37 -1.97 -8.86
C LYS A 185 -15.43 -0.76 -8.97
N ALA A 186 -14.67 -0.45 -7.93
CA ALA A 186 -13.72 0.67 -7.93
C ALA A 186 -12.45 0.37 -8.74
N ALA A 187 -11.95 -0.86 -8.73
CA ALA A 187 -10.69 -1.23 -9.37
C ALA A 187 -10.58 -0.81 -10.86
N PRO A 188 -11.57 -1.02 -11.75
CA PRO A 188 -11.48 -0.55 -13.14
C PRO A 188 -11.46 0.97 -13.28
N VAL A 189 -12.05 1.72 -12.35
CA VAL A 189 -11.96 3.20 -12.33
C VAL A 189 -10.52 3.62 -12.03
N ILE A 190 -9.91 3.03 -11.01
CA ILE A 190 -8.52 3.29 -10.63
C ILE A 190 -7.55 2.88 -11.75
N GLN A 191 -7.80 1.73 -12.41
CA GLN A 191 -7.00 1.32 -13.56
C GLN A 191 -7.06 2.34 -14.70
N LYS A 192 -8.25 2.86 -15.00
CA LYS A 192 -8.42 3.91 -16.01
C LYS A 192 -7.66 5.19 -15.66
N HIS A 193 -7.63 5.59 -14.38
CA HIS A 193 -6.83 6.73 -13.94
C HIS A 193 -5.34 6.48 -14.17
N LEU A 194 -4.84 5.30 -13.81
CA LEU A 194 -3.45 4.91 -14.07
C LEU A 194 -3.10 5.00 -15.54
N ASP A 195 -3.97 4.45 -16.42
CA ASP A 195 -3.73 4.45 -17.87
C ASP A 195 -3.71 5.88 -18.43
N MET A 196 -4.61 6.74 -17.95
CA MET A 196 -4.62 8.16 -18.33
C MET A 196 -3.37 8.90 -17.84
N ALA A 197 -2.94 8.68 -16.59
CA ALA A 197 -1.72 9.27 -16.06
C ALA A 197 -0.49 8.86 -16.89
N LYS A 198 -0.37 7.57 -17.24
CA LYS A 198 0.69 7.07 -18.14
C LYS A 198 0.66 7.70 -19.52
N GLN A 199 -0.52 7.91 -20.10
CA GLN A 199 -0.65 8.59 -21.39
C GLN A 199 -0.18 10.05 -21.31
N ILE A 200 -0.51 10.76 -20.25
CA ILE A 200 -0.04 12.14 -20.02
C ILE A 200 1.47 12.15 -19.78
N GLN A 201 1.99 11.22 -19.00
CA GLN A 201 3.42 11.05 -18.73
C GLN A 201 4.22 10.87 -20.03
N ALA A 202 3.76 10.00 -20.91
CA ALA A 202 4.40 9.74 -22.20
C ALA A 202 4.47 11.01 -23.08
N LYS A 203 3.41 11.83 -23.09
CA LYS A 203 3.40 13.11 -23.81
C LYS A 203 4.35 14.16 -23.22
N GLN A 204 4.63 14.11 -21.93
CA GLN A 204 5.54 15.05 -21.26
C GLN A 204 7.01 14.71 -21.45
N GLY A 205 7.33 13.46 -21.81
CA GLY A 205 8.69 12.98 -22.10
C GLY A 205 9.10 13.09 -23.58
N ALA A 206 8.15 13.44 -24.46
CA ALA A 206 8.39 13.70 -25.88
C ALA A 206 8.67 15.18 -26.13
#